data_426fd2ba19db9b020777dfe41f43e9f6
#
_entry.id   426fd2ba19db9b020777dfe41f43e9f6
#
_cell.length_a   1.000
_cell.length_b   1.000
_cell.length_c   1.000
_cell.angle_alpha   90.00
_cell.angle_beta   90.00
_cell.angle_gamma   90.00
#
_symmetry.space_group_name_H-M   'P 1'
#
loop_
_entity.id
_entity.type
_entity.pdbx_description
1 polymer ?
#
loop_
_entity_poly.entity_id
_entity_poly.type
_entity_poly.pdbx_seq_one_letter_code
_entity_poly.pdbx_strand_id
1 'polypeptide(L)'
;KVENNAINVCYITEYSSFKKHKNIKDFQEQVVFKNKHLRKIFKESLPVFEKPLTISQVSFQTKKPVEDHIIMCGDTAGMIHPLCGNGMGMAISSAKLASTRILQFLNGEIKTREGLEKQYIREWNKEFKIRLKAGHFIAWLFRNQTISQIAYSILKTTPSLLPKIIKFTHGKQLRPL
;
A
#
# COMPACT_ATOMS: atom_id res chain seq x y z
N LYS A 1 8.68 -15.88 2.61
CA LYS A 1 8.59 -16.96 3.61
C LYS A 1 7.99 -16.39 4.88
N VAL A 2 7.18 -17.18 5.55
CA VAL A 2 6.66 -16.96 6.90
C VAL A 2 7.05 -18.13 7.78
N GLU A 3 6.56 -18.20 9.01
CA GLU A 3 6.83 -19.27 9.97
C GLU A 3 6.52 -20.66 9.41
N ASN A 4 7.10 -21.69 9.99
CA ASN A 4 6.90 -23.10 9.63
C ASN A 4 7.20 -23.42 8.15
N ASN A 5 8.18 -22.77 7.56
CA ASN A 5 8.57 -22.93 6.16
C ASN A 5 7.43 -22.67 5.13
N ALA A 6 6.36 -22.00 5.55
CA ALA A 6 5.27 -21.62 4.69
C ALA A 6 5.61 -20.37 3.84
N ILE A 7 4.86 -20.17 2.78
CA ILE A 7 4.96 -19.00 1.89
C ILE A 7 3.59 -18.32 1.83
N ASN A 8 3.53 -17.05 2.13
CA ASN A 8 2.34 -16.26 1.88
C ASN A 8 2.41 -15.72 0.45
N VAL A 9 1.41 -16.06 -0.36
CA VAL A 9 1.25 -15.59 -1.74
C VAL A 9 -0.02 -14.78 -1.82
N CYS A 10 0.10 -13.50 -2.17
CA CYS A 10 -1.07 -12.68 -2.43
C CYS A 10 -0.93 -11.96 -3.78
N TYR A 11 -2.04 -11.69 -4.41
CA TYR A 11 -2.11 -10.85 -5.60
C TYR A 11 -3.32 -9.92 -5.50
N ILE A 12 -3.21 -8.78 -6.16
CA ILE A 12 -4.30 -7.82 -6.31
C ILE A 12 -4.63 -7.68 -7.79
N THR A 13 -5.90 -7.57 -8.10
CA THR A 13 -6.38 -7.36 -9.47
C THR A 13 -7.45 -6.29 -9.50
N GLU A 14 -7.59 -5.63 -10.65
CA GLU A 14 -8.71 -4.73 -10.87
C GLU A 14 -10.00 -5.51 -11.02
N TYR A 15 -11.07 -5.00 -10.40
CA TYR A 15 -12.39 -5.61 -10.47
C TYR A 15 -12.91 -5.76 -11.90
N SER A 16 -12.64 -4.77 -12.76
CA SER A 16 -12.99 -4.80 -14.19
C SER A 16 -12.32 -5.97 -14.94
N SER A 17 -11.11 -6.35 -14.55
CA SER A 17 -10.41 -7.51 -15.09
C SER A 17 -10.98 -8.82 -14.54
N PHE A 18 -11.20 -8.88 -13.22
CA PHE A 18 -11.76 -10.06 -12.57
C PHE A 18 -13.18 -10.38 -13.04
N LYS A 19 -14.03 -9.35 -13.22
CA LYS A 19 -15.44 -9.51 -13.66
C LYS A 19 -15.62 -10.24 -15.00
N LYS A 20 -14.58 -10.35 -15.82
CA LYS A 20 -14.61 -11.09 -17.09
C LYS A 20 -14.53 -12.61 -16.90
N HIS A 21 -14.30 -13.06 -15.68
CA HIS A 21 -14.11 -14.47 -15.32
C HIS A 21 -15.21 -14.94 -14.38
N LYS A 22 -15.55 -16.22 -14.46
CA LYS A 22 -16.65 -16.82 -13.70
C LYS A 22 -16.38 -16.86 -12.19
N ASN A 23 -15.13 -17.13 -11.82
CA ASN A 23 -14.71 -17.26 -10.43
C ASN A 23 -13.18 -17.11 -10.30
N ILE A 24 -12.66 -17.22 -9.08
CA ILE A 24 -11.22 -17.09 -8.79
C ILE A 24 -10.39 -18.15 -9.53
N LYS A 25 -10.86 -19.38 -9.62
CA LYS A 25 -10.17 -20.47 -10.31
C LYS A 25 -10.01 -20.16 -11.80
N ASP A 26 -11.08 -19.74 -12.44
CA ASP A 26 -11.10 -19.35 -13.85
C ASP A 26 -10.15 -18.18 -14.11
N PHE A 27 -10.17 -17.16 -13.25
CA PHE A 27 -9.22 -16.05 -13.31
C PHE A 27 -7.76 -16.49 -13.15
N GLN A 28 -7.49 -17.38 -12.20
CA GLN A 28 -6.14 -17.92 -11.99
C GLN A 28 -5.64 -18.68 -13.23
N GLU A 29 -6.45 -19.55 -13.79
CA GLU A 29 -6.10 -20.34 -14.97
C GLU A 29 -5.85 -19.45 -16.19
N GLN A 30 -6.73 -18.48 -16.44
CA GLN A 30 -6.69 -17.67 -17.65
C GLN A 30 -5.75 -16.45 -17.56
N VAL A 31 -5.42 -15.96 -16.38
CA VAL A 31 -4.62 -14.75 -16.19
C VAL A 31 -3.36 -15.04 -15.39
N VAL A 32 -3.49 -15.52 -14.15
CA VAL A 32 -2.35 -15.65 -13.22
C VAL A 32 -1.34 -16.69 -13.72
N PHE A 33 -1.85 -17.82 -14.24
CA PHE A 33 -1.02 -18.95 -14.69
C PHE A 33 -0.38 -18.74 -16.08
N LYS A 34 -0.65 -17.62 -16.75
CA LYS A 34 0.16 -17.18 -17.90
C LYS A 34 1.61 -16.89 -17.48
N ASN A 35 1.81 -16.44 -16.24
CA ASN A 35 3.13 -16.37 -15.66
C ASN A 35 3.55 -17.77 -15.16
N LYS A 36 4.55 -18.36 -15.85
CA LYS A 36 5.03 -19.72 -15.54
C LYS A 36 5.56 -19.89 -14.10
N HIS A 37 6.12 -18.85 -13.50
CA HIS A 37 6.62 -18.91 -12.13
C HIS A 37 5.47 -18.91 -11.11
N LEU A 38 4.45 -18.07 -11.30
CA LEU A 38 3.25 -18.09 -10.47
C LEU A 38 2.51 -19.43 -10.62
N ARG A 39 2.35 -19.91 -11.86
CA ARG A 39 1.74 -21.23 -12.12
C ARG A 39 2.46 -22.33 -11.35
N LYS A 40 3.79 -22.34 -11.35
CA LYS A 40 4.60 -23.32 -10.61
C LYS A 40 4.31 -23.25 -9.11
N ILE A 41 4.38 -22.05 -8.51
CA ILE A 41 4.12 -21.85 -7.08
C ILE A 41 2.72 -22.38 -6.71
N PHE A 42 1.68 -21.99 -7.43
CA PHE A 42 0.31 -22.39 -7.11
C PHE A 42 0.01 -23.89 -7.33
N LYS A 43 0.69 -24.53 -8.28
CA LYS A 43 0.44 -25.96 -8.59
C LYS A 43 1.31 -26.93 -7.78
N GLU A 44 2.51 -26.50 -7.36
CA GLU A 44 3.45 -27.36 -6.62
C GLU A 44 3.41 -27.14 -5.10
N SER A 45 2.70 -26.09 -4.62
CA SER A 45 2.56 -25.83 -3.19
C SER A 45 1.33 -26.48 -2.61
N LEU A 46 1.44 -26.98 -1.39
CA LEU A 46 0.31 -27.48 -0.62
C LEU A 46 -0.39 -26.30 0.07
N PRO A 47 -1.70 -26.10 -0.14
CA PRO A 47 -2.43 -25.02 0.52
C PRO A 47 -2.55 -25.31 2.02
N VAL A 48 -2.26 -24.30 2.85
CA VAL A 48 -2.43 -24.37 4.31
C VAL A 48 -3.91 -24.16 4.70
N PHE A 49 -4.67 -23.45 3.87
CA PHE A 49 -6.10 -23.19 4.09
C PHE A 49 -6.94 -23.86 2.99
N GLU A 50 -8.10 -24.36 3.34
CA GLU A 50 -9.04 -24.96 2.38
C GLU A 50 -9.51 -23.97 1.31
N LYS A 51 -9.67 -22.70 1.69
CA LYS A 51 -10.08 -21.61 0.80
C LYS A 51 -9.15 -20.41 0.92
N PRO A 52 -8.84 -19.76 -0.21
CA PRO A 52 -8.05 -18.52 -0.17
C PRO A 52 -8.85 -17.41 0.54
N LEU A 53 -8.16 -16.62 1.36
CA LEU A 53 -8.74 -15.39 1.90
C LEU A 53 -8.83 -14.35 0.79
N THR A 54 -10.00 -13.75 0.64
CA THR A 54 -10.25 -12.74 -0.39
C THR A 54 -10.87 -11.49 0.20
N ILE A 55 -10.42 -10.34 -0.26
CA ILE A 55 -11.01 -9.05 0.05
C ILE A 55 -11.43 -8.42 -1.26
N SER A 56 -12.66 -7.92 -1.32
CA SER A 56 -13.17 -7.19 -2.48
C SER A 56 -13.33 -5.71 -2.17
N GLN A 57 -13.36 -4.88 -3.22
CA GLN A 57 -13.65 -3.46 -3.15
C GLN A 57 -12.67 -2.65 -2.27
N VAL A 58 -11.39 -2.97 -2.34
CA VAL A 58 -10.35 -2.17 -1.70
C VAL A 58 -10.37 -0.76 -2.30
N SER A 59 -10.59 0.26 -1.46
CA SER A 59 -10.67 1.65 -1.88
C SER A 59 -9.36 2.39 -1.62
N PHE A 60 -8.83 3.03 -2.65
CA PHE A 60 -7.67 3.93 -2.57
C PHE A 60 -8.07 5.41 -2.55
N GLN A 61 -9.32 5.71 -2.20
CA GLN A 61 -9.80 7.08 -2.12
C GLN A 61 -9.04 7.88 -1.05
N THR A 62 -8.96 9.18 -1.26
CA THR A 62 -8.39 10.10 -0.27
C THR A 62 -9.28 10.10 0.98
N LYS A 63 -8.64 9.86 2.13
CA LYS A 63 -9.28 9.88 3.44
C LYS A 63 -8.77 11.05 4.27
N LYS A 64 -9.46 11.35 5.35
CA LYS A 64 -9.02 12.34 6.34
C LYS A 64 -8.26 11.61 7.45
N PRO A 65 -7.11 12.12 7.91
CA PRO A 65 -6.37 11.51 9.02
C PRO A 65 -7.04 11.73 10.39
N VAL A 66 -8.00 12.64 10.46
CA VAL A 66 -8.91 12.83 11.60
C VAL A 66 -10.31 13.06 11.06
N GLU A 67 -11.28 12.33 11.58
CA GLU A 67 -12.70 12.47 11.27
C GLU A 67 -13.51 12.19 12.54
N ASP A 68 -14.50 13.04 12.84
CA ASP A 68 -15.34 12.96 14.04
C ASP A 68 -14.54 12.78 15.34
N HIS A 69 -13.46 13.55 15.48
CA HIS A 69 -12.52 13.48 16.58
C HIS A 69 -11.77 12.14 16.74
N ILE A 70 -11.80 11.26 15.74
CA ILE A 70 -11.05 10.01 15.71
C ILE A 70 -9.75 10.21 14.94
N ILE A 71 -8.62 9.99 15.60
CA ILE A 71 -7.30 9.98 14.96
C ILE A 71 -7.08 8.64 14.28
N MET A 72 -6.84 8.66 12.97
CA MET A 72 -6.66 7.46 12.16
C MET A 72 -5.19 7.26 11.80
N CYS A 73 -4.75 5.99 11.77
CA CYS A 73 -3.39 5.59 11.41
C CYS A 73 -3.41 4.54 10.30
N GLY A 74 -2.32 4.42 9.55
CA GLY A 74 -2.19 3.42 8.48
C GLY A 74 -3.24 3.57 7.40
N ASP A 75 -3.78 2.48 6.93
CA ASP A 75 -4.72 2.42 5.81
C ASP A 75 -6.06 3.11 6.08
N THR A 76 -6.44 3.28 7.35
CA THR A 76 -7.64 4.03 7.74
C THR A 76 -7.49 5.52 7.50
N ALA A 77 -6.28 6.07 7.63
CA ALA A 77 -5.96 7.46 7.33
C ALA A 77 -5.65 7.69 5.84
N GLY A 78 -5.22 6.65 5.13
CA GLY A 78 -4.92 6.71 3.70
C GLY A 78 -4.14 5.49 3.24
N MET A 79 -4.72 4.74 2.33
CA MET A 79 -4.11 3.52 1.80
C MET A 79 -3.21 3.85 0.60
N ILE A 80 -1.92 3.52 0.73
CA ILE A 80 -1.02 3.59 -0.41
C ILE A 80 -1.26 2.40 -1.35
N HIS A 81 -1.09 2.64 -2.65
CA HIS A 81 -1.27 1.56 -3.61
C HIS A 81 -0.24 0.43 -3.38
N PRO A 82 -0.65 -0.86 -3.38
CA PRO A 82 0.22 -2.01 -3.09
C PRO A 82 1.48 -2.10 -3.95
N LEU A 83 1.45 -1.60 -5.18
CA LEU A 83 2.63 -1.52 -6.06
C LEU A 83 3.81 -0.76 -5.43
N CYS A 84 3.55 0.12 -4.46
CA CYS A 84 4.61 0.84 -3.76
C CYS A 84 5.28 0.03 -2.66
N GLY A 85 4.67 -1.07 -2.18
CA GLY A 85 5.22 -1.94 -1.15
C GLY A 85 5.46 -1.27 0.22
N ASN A 86 4.83 -0.13 0.52
CA ASN A 86 5.15 0.69 1.70
C ASN A 86 3.98 0.87 2.70
N GLY A 87 2.94 0.06 2.62
CA GLY A 87 1.78 0.17 3.52
C GLY A 87 2.16 0.02 5.00
N MET A 88 2.93 -1.01 5.35
CA MET A 88 3.40 -1.23 6.73
C MET A 88 4.29 -0.09 7.23
N GLY A 89 5.20 0.41 6.41
CA GLY A 89 6.05 1.56 6.76
C GLY A 89 5.23 2.81 7.06
N MET A 90 4.18 3.08 6.26
CA MET A 90 3.26 4.17 6.52
C MET A 90 2.43 3.97 7.80
N ALA A 91 1.98 2.75 8.07
CA ALA A 91 1.22 2.44 9.28
C ALA A 91 2.06 2.69 10.54
N ILE A 92 3.29 2.18 10.60
CA ILE A 92 4.21 2.40 11.72
C ILE A 92 4.55 3.90 11.88
N SER A 93 4.84 4.59 10.77
CA SER A 93 5.18 6.03 10.81
C SER A 93 4.01 6.87 11.28
N SER A 94 2.79 6.60 10.82
CA SER A 94 1.59 7.33 11.24
C SER A 94 1.22 7.05 12.69
N ALA A 95 1.39 5.81 13.17
CA ALA A 95 1.21 5.45 14.57
C ALA A 95 2.22 6.18 15.49
N LYS A 96 3.51 6.24 15.09
CA LYS A 96 4.53 7.01 15.80
C LYS A 96 4.16 8.50 15.87
N LEU A 97 3.69 9.07 14.78
CA LEU A 97 3.26 10.46 14.73
C LEU A 97 2.06 10.70 15.66
N ALA A 98 1.04 9.87 15.62
CA ALA A 98 -0.13 9.96 16.48
C ALA A 98 0.23 9.85 17.95
N SER A 99 1.01 8.81 18.33
CA SER A 99 1.41 8.61 19.72
C SER A 99 2.23 9.78 20.28
N THR A 100 3.14 10.33 19.47
CA THR A 100 3.92 11.52 19.86
C THR A 100 3.00 12.71 20.17
N ARG A 101 2.01 13.00 19.32
CA ARG A 101 1.09 14.12 19.53
C ARG A 101 0.14 13.88 20.70
N ILE A 102 -0.33 12.64 20.88
CA ILE A 102 -1.17 12.26 22.04
C ILE A 102 -0.40 12.43 23.35
N LEU A 103 0.86 11.98 23.42
CA LEU A 103 1.69 12.17 24.60
C LEU A 103 1.90 13.64 24.93
N GLN A 104 2.17 14.48 23.93
CA GLN A 104 2.30 15.92 24.12
C GLN A 104 1.00 16.58 24.64
N PHE A 105 -0.14 16.12 24.18
CA PHE A 105 -1.44 16.57 24.70
C PHE A 105 -1.65 16.13 26.17
N LEU A 106 -1.35 14.86 26.50
CA LEU A 106 -1.48 14.34 27.85
C LEU A 106 -0.53 15.03 28.84
N ASN A 107 0.67 15.38 28.38
CA ASN A 107 1.67 16.13 29.17
C ASN A 107 1.37 17.64 29.26
N GLY A 108 0.28 18.12 28.65
CA GLY A 108 -0.12 19.51 28.68
C GLY A 108 0.71 20.46 27.79
N GLU A 109 1.58 19.94 26.92
CA GLU A 109 2.30 20.73 25.91
C GLU A 109 1.34 21.25 24.84
N ILE A 110 0.39 20.42 24.42
CA ILE A 110 -0.73 20.79 23.55
C ILE A 110 -1.95 21.02 24.44
N LYS A 111 -2.48 22.23 24.47
CA LYS A 111 -3.49 22.64 25.45
C LYS A 111 -4.91 22.17 25.11
N THR A 112 -5.23 21.96 23.84
CA THR A 112 -6.60 21.66 23.40
C THR A 112 -6.64 20.44 22.47
N ARG A 113 -7.78 19.78 22.43
CA ARG A 113 -8.05 18.68 21.52
C ARG A 113 -7.94 19.10 20.07
N GLU A 114 -8.47 20.26 19.73
CA GLU A 114 -8.41 20.83 18.38
C GLU A 114 -6.95 21.12 17.98
N GLY A 115 -6.13 21.55 18.93
CA GLY A 115 -4.68 21.75 18.75
C GLY A 115 -3.96 20.46 18.40
N LEU A 116 -4.28 19.36 19.10
CA LEU A 116 -3.79 18.02 18.82
C LEU A 116 -4.14 17.59 17.40
N GLU A 117 -5.42 17.66 17.05
CA GLU A 117 -5.94 17.22 15.75
C GLU A 117 -5.35 18.02 14.59
N LYS A 118 -5.29 19.35 14.71
CA LYS A 118 -4.69 20.23 13.70
C LYS A 118 -3.21 19.93 13.47
N GLN A 119 -2.45 19.69 14.54
CA GLN A 119 -1.03 19.37 14.41
C GLN A 119 -0.84 18.00 13.76
N TYR A 120 -1.61 17.00 14.17
CA TYR A 120 -1.58 15.67 13.54
C TYR A 120 -1.92 15.73 12.05
N ILE A 121 -3.02 16.38 11.67
CA ILE A 121 -3.44 16.54 10.26
C ILE A 121 -2.33 17.21 9.44
N ARG A 122 -1.74 18.30 9.95
CA ARG A 122 -0.67 19.03 9.25
C ARG A 122 0.54 18.15 8.98
N GLU A 123 1.00 17.44 9.99
CA GLU A 123 2.20 16.61 9.88
C GLU A 123 1.95 15.33 9.07
N TRP A 124 0.79 14.72 9.25
CA TRP A 124 0.36 13.59 8.42
C TRP A 124 0.34 13.97 6.94
N ASN A 125 -0.26 15.10 6.60
CA ASN A 125 -0.30 15.58 5.23
C ASN A 125 1.11 15.88 4.67
N LYS A 126 1.98 16.48 5.47
CA LYS A 126 3.37 16.78 5.10
C LYS A 126 4.16 15.50 4.80
N GLU A 127 3.93 14.44 5.57
CA GLU A 127 4.67 13.20 5.46
C GLU A 127 4.10 12.27 4.36
N PHE A 128 2.78 12.17 4.22
CA PHE A 128 2.16 11.11 3.44
C PHE A 128 1.43 11.56 2.17
N LYS A 129 0.94 12.80 2.10
CA LYS A 129 0.11 13.25 0.98
C LYS A 129 0.77 13.08 -0.39
N ILE A 130 2.06 13.40 -0.49
CA ILE A 130 2.82 13.26 -1.75
C ILE A 130 3.02 11.78 -2.09
N ARG A 131 3.30 10.93 -1.10
CA ARG A 131 3.49 9.48 -1.30
C ARG A 131 2.22 8.81 -1.80
N LEU A 132 1.07 9.16 -1.23
CA LEU A 132 -0.22 8.66 -1.69
C LEU A 132 -0.50 9.08 -3.16
N LYS A 133 -0.25 10.35 -3.50
CA LYS A 133 -0.37 10.82 -4.89
C LYS A 133 0.57 10.07 -5.84
N ALA A 134 1.80 9.84 -5.41
CA ALA A 134 2.76 9.06 -6.20
C ALA A 134 2.28 7.61 -6.42
N GLY A 135 1.74 6.98 -5.37
CA GLY A 135 1.15 5.65 -5.48
C GLY A 135 0.00 5.58 -6.47
N HIS A 136 -0.91 6.55 -6.45
CA HIS A 136 -2.00 6.67 -7.43
C HIS A 136 -1.47 6.88 -8.86
N PHE A 137 -0.46 7.72 -9.04
CA PHE A 137 0.16 7.95 -10.34
C PHE A 137 0.82 6.68 -10.89
N ILE A 138 1.56 5.96 -10.08
CA ILE A 138 2.16 4.67 -10.46
C ILE A 138 1.07 3.67 -10.85
N ALA A 139 0.00 3.55 -10.05
CA ALA A 139 -1.12 2.68 -10.37
C ALA A 139 -1.78 3.04 -11.70
N TRP A 140 -1.94 4.33 -11.96
CA TRP A 140 -2.48 4.82 -13.24
C TRP A 140 -1.57 4.47 -14.42
N LEU A 141 -0.26 4.61 -14.29
CA LEU A 141 0.72 4.19 -15.30
C LEU A 141 0.57 2.72 -15.67
N PHE A 142 0.37 1.84 -14.67
CA PHE A 142 0.26 0.41 -14.90
C PHE A 142 -1.11 -0.05 -15.42
N ARG A 143 -2.13 0.81 -15.40
CA ARG A 143 -3.44 0.49 -15.99
C ARG A 143 -3.41 0.44 -17.51
N ASN A 144 -2.60 1.27 -18.14
CA ASN A 144 -2.46 1.31 -19.58
C ASN A 144 -1.27 0.48 -20.04
N GLN A 145 -1.53 -0.57 -20.81
CA GLN A 145 -0.49 -1.51 -21.26
C GLN A 145 0.61 -0.82 -22.09
N THR A 146 0.23 0.09 -22.99
CA THR A 146 1.20 0.82 -23.82
C THR A 146 2.09 1.73 -22.96
N ILE A 147 1.49 2.48 -22.04
CA ILE A 147 2.23 3.39 -21.16
C ILE A 147 3.15 2.59 -20.22
N SER A 148 2.68 1.45 -19.69
CA SER A 148 3.50 0.60 -18.82
C SER A 148 4.70 -0.01 -19.56
N GLN A 149 4.55 -0.39 -20.82
CA GLN A 149 5.64 -0.89 -21.65
C GLN A 149 6.69 0.21 -21.91
N ILE A 150 6.25 1.43 -22.23
CA ILE A 150 7.14 2.58 -22.39
C ILE A 150 7.88 2.88 -21.08
N ALA A 151 7.16 2.95 -19.97
CA ALA A 151 7.76 3.18 -18.65
C ALA A 151 8.78 2.10 -18.28
N TYR A 152 8.47 0.83 -18.55
CA TYR A 152 9.39 -0.28 -18.35
C TYR A 152 10.66 -0.15 -19.23
N SER A 153 10.50 0.20 -20.51
CA SER A 153 11.63 0.43 -21.42
C SER A 153 12.54 1.55 -20.92
N ILE A 154 11.98 2.67 -20.45
CA ILE A 154 12.72 3.78 -19.85
C ILE A 154 13.48 3.33 -18.60
N LEU A 155 12.84 2.57 -17.71
CA LEU A 155 13.48 2.05 -16.49
C LEU A 155 14.61 1.06 -16.81
N LYS A 156 14.45 0.27 -17.87
CA LYS A 156 15.48 -0.66 -18.34
C LYS A 156 16.70 0.07 -18.89
N THR A 157 16.50 1.15 -19.65
CA THR A 157 17.60 1.95 -20.23
C THR A 157 18.22 2.92 -19.22
N THR A 158 17.48 3.32 -18.19
CA THR A 158 17.94 4.28 -17.17
C THR A 158 17.70 3.74 -15.75
N PRO A 159 18.48 2.73 -15.31
CA PRO A 159 18.28 2.09 -14.00
C PRO A 159 18.40 3.04 -12.81
N SER A 160 19.12 4.16 -12.96
CA SER A 160 19.30 5.19 -11.93
C SER A 160 18.00 5.90 -11.52
N LEU A 161 16.93 5.78 -12.31
CA LEU A 161 15.61 6.30 -11.96
C LEU A 161 14.93 5.46 -10.87
N LEU A 162 15.17 4.16 -10.83
CA LEU A 162 14.50 3.26 -9.89
C LEU A 162 14.73 3.63 -8.42
N PRO A 163 15.95 3.88 -7.94
CA PRO A 163 16.20 4.33 -6.57
C PRO A 163 15.49 5.65 -6.23
N LYS A 164 15.38 6.57 -7.20
CA LYS A 164 14.68 7.85 -7.02
C LYS A 164 13.18 7.63 -6.85
N ILE A 165 12.57 6.77 -7.65
CA ILE A 165 11.15 6.39 -7.54
C ILE A 165 10.89 5.71 -6.19
N ILE A 166 11.74 4.75 -5.80
CA ILE A 166 11.64 4.07 -4.51
C ILE A 166 11.72 5.08 -3.36
N LYS A 167 12.72 5.96 -3.36
CA LYS A 167 12.86 7.01 -2.35
C LYS A 167 11.65 7.94 -2.27
N PHE A 168 11.03 8.23 -3.40
CA PHE A 168 9.85 9.09 -3.48
C PHE A 168 8.60 8.42 -2.91
N THR A 169 8.43 7.11 -3.10
CA THR A 169 7.30 6.35 -2.58
C THR A 169 7.49 5.90 -1.12
N HIS A 170 8.72 5.62 -0.69
CA HIS A 170 9.02 5.12 0.66
C HIS A 170 9.30 6.24 1.66
N GLY A 171 9.79 7.40 1.19
CA GLY A 171 10.13 8.53 2.04
C GLY A 171 11.41 8.31 2.88
N LYS A 172 11.52 8.99 4.01
CA LYS A 172 12.66 8.88 4.91
C LYS A 172 12.60 7.60 5.73
N GLN A 173 13.76 7.02 6.02
CA GLN A 173 13.86 5.90 6.96
C GLN A 173 13.40 6.35 8.36
N LEU A 174 12.70 5.43 9.05
CA LEU A 174 12.39 5.63 10.46
C LEU A 174 13.70 5.68 11.25
N ARG A 175 13.95 6.81 11.92
CA ARG A 175 15.05 6.86 12.89
C ARG A 175 14.65 6.06 14.13
N PRO A 176 15.57 5.28 14.72
CA PRO A 176 15.34 4.70 16.04
C PRO A 176 14.93 5.78 17.04
N LEU A 177 14.17 5.38 18.05
CA LEU A 177 13.83 6.24 19.20
C LEU A 177 15.07 6.46 20.04
#